data_f93dcd3455746ce535b1c2537acf4df5
#
_entry.id   f93dcd3455746ce535b1c2537acf4df5
#
_cell.length_a   1.000
_cell.length_b   1.000
_cell.length_c   1.000
_cell.angle_alpha   90.00
_cell.angle_beta   90.00
_cell.angle_gamma   90.00
#
_symmetry.space_group_name_H-M   'P 1'
#
loop_
_entity.id
_entity.type
_entity.pdbx_description
1 polymer ?
#
loop_
_entity_poly.entity_id
_entity_poly.type
_entity_poly.pdbx_seq_one_letter_code
_entity_poly.pdbx_strand_id
1 'polypeptide(L)'
;MSSSRSLLSSLSVFVALAATGTALAEDTDFITGKGLPNPNPVVVPNWGELPAGRNWGSTAGIDIDPTDGHIWAYERCGASSFGGGVPVNCDTNPVDPIFKFNRHTGEVMANFGGGLMQTPHGIHAAADGTVWVTDFAANADGTKGHQVHQFSADGELLMSLGKPGQSGTGPDVFNQPNDVIVGPDGSIYVSDGHNGQGMTSNQAMEEGRASGSTARIMKFAPDGTFIKQWGEIGVRHGEFRTPHAMEFDAYGRLWVADRGNHRLEIFDQEGNYLESRYAYGRISGLFITDDGMVYAIDSESSPTNHVGWRNGVRIGPVDEDVIVGFIQPFDRPDRVGQGTAGEGVAVDADGNVFAAEGPNSLSWAGGAFTKYETR
;
A
#
# COMPACT_ATOMS: atom_id res chain seq x y z
N MET A 1 45.06 -2.40 -60.25
CA MET A 1 44.86 -3.14 -58.99
C MET A 1 43.59 -2.67 -58.36
N SER A 2 42.53 -3.42 -58.62
CA SER A 2 41.14 -3.11 -58.21
C SER A 2 40.87 -3.85 -56.90
N SER A 3 40.50 -3.15 -55.81
CA SER A 3 40.03 -3.77 -54.59
C SER A 3 38.54 -3.52 -54.43
N SER A 4 37.75 -4.58 -54.71
CA SER A 4 36.34 -4.65 -54.46
C SER A 4 36.05 -4.78 -52.96
N ARG A 5 35.34 -3.84 -52.38
CA ARG A 5 34.72 -3.94 -51.03
C ARG A 5 33.33 -4.53 -51.18
N SER A 6 33.12 -5.71 -50.61
CA SER A 6 31.78 -6.32 -50.46
C SER A 6 31.04 -5.65 -49.33
N LEU A 7 29.86 -5.12 -49.63
CA LEU A 7 28.85 -4.67 -48.65
C LEU A 7 28.07 -5.89 -48.16
N LEU A 8 28.26 -6.24 -46.88
CA LEU A 8 27.36 -7.16 -46.19
C LEU A 8 26.13 -6.32 -45.68
N SER A 9 24.99 -6.53 -46.30
CA SER A 9 23.70 -6.05 -45.82
C SER A 9 23.22 -6.94 -44.71
N SER A 10 23.23 -6.43 -43.47
CA SER A 10 22.54 -7.06 -42.33
C SER A 10 21.03 -6.86 -42.45
N LEU A 11 20.35 -7.94 -42.72
CA LEU A 11 18.86 -8.00 -42.72
C LEU A 11 18.41 -8.08 -41.24
N SER A 12 17.95 -6.94 -40.68
CA SER A 12 17.31 -6.93 -39.37
C SER A 12 15.88 -7.44 -39.52
N VAL A 13 15.63 -8.64 -39.01
CA VAL A 13 14.28 -9.19 -38.90
C VAL A 13 13.61 -8.50 -37.71
N PHE A 14 12.71 -7.56 -37.97
CA PHE A 14 11.78 -7.07 -36.98
C PHE A 14 10.74 -8.16 -36.73
N VAL A 15 10.82 -8.85 -35.58
CA VAL A 15 9.72 -9.63 -35.06
C VAL A 15 8.72 -8.64 -34.48
N ALA A 16 7.66 -8.34 -35.22
CA ALA A 16 6.49 -7.65 -34.66
C ALA A 16 5.79 -8.60 -33.69
N LEU A 17 5.98 -8.41 -32.37
CA LEU A 17 5.05 -8.96 -31.39
C LEU A 17 3.68 -8.30 -31.67
N ALA A 18 2.79 -9.05 -32.28
CA ALA A 18 1.37 -8.70 -32.30
C ALA A 18 0.88 -8.81 -30.84
N ALA A 19 0.70 -7.68 -30.17
CA ALA A 19 -0.11 -7.62 -28.96
C ALA A 19 -1.51 -8.07 -29.35
N THR A 20 -1.83 -9.32 -29.08
CA THR A 20 -3.21 -9.81 -29.12
C THR A 20 -3.90 -9.20 -27.92
N GLY A 21 -4.48 -8.01 -28.10
CA GLY A 21 -5.46 -7.48 -27.17
C GLY A 21 -6.54 -8.55 -26.99
N THR A 22 -6.54 -9.24 -25.86
CA THR A 22 -7.65 -10.10 -25.47
C THR A 22 -8.82 -9.15 -25.24
N ALA A 23 -9.74 -9.10 -26.22
CA ALA A 23 -11.03 -8.44 -26.02
C ALA A 23 -11.66 -9.08 -24.77
N LEU A 24 -11.90 -8.29 -23.74
CA LEU A 24 -12.66 -8.73 -22.58
C LEU A 24 -14.02 -9.22 -23.07
N ALA A 25 -14.49 -10.34 -22.54
CA ALA A 25 -15.78 -10.90 -22.93
C ALA A 25 -16.89 -9.86 -22.62
N GLU A 26 -17.97 -9.85 -23.41
CA GLU A 26 -19.10 -8.91 -23.30
C GLU A 26 -19.78 -8.86 -21.90
N ASP A 27 -19.46 -9.80 -21.00
CA ASP A 27 -20.02 -9.95 -19.64
C ASP A 27 -19.03 -9.65 -18.51
N THR A 28 -17.94 -8.91 -18.76
CA THR A 28 -17.01 -8.53 -17.70
C THR A 28 -17.52 -7.37 -16.86
N ASP A 29 -17.48 -7.52 -15.54
CA ASP A 29 -17.88 -6.49 -14.58
C ASP A 29 -16.74 -6.22 -13.59
N PHE A 30 -16.08 -5.08 -13.72
CA PHE A 30 -14.97 -4.68 -12.85
C PHE A 30 -15.42 -4.31 -11.42
N ILE A 31 -16.70 -4.00 -11.21
CA ILE A 31 -17.27 -3.70 -9.89
C ILE A 31 -17.26 -4.94 -9.02
N THR A 32 -17.76 -6.05 -9.56
CA THR A 32 -17.85 -7.34 -8.84
C THR A 32 -16.73 -8.33 -9.17
N GLY A 33 -15.90 -8.03 -10.16
CA GLY A 33 -14.89 -8.94 -10.70
C GLY A 33 -15.45 -10.09 -11.54
N LYS A 34 -16.77 -10.09 -11.82
CA LYS A 34 -17.41 -11.16 -12.60
C LYS A 34 -16.85 -11.18 -14.03
N GLY A 35 -16.47 -12.35 -14.50
CA GLY A 35 -15.96 -12.56 -15.87
C GLY A 35 -14.51 -12.10 -16.07
N LEU A 36 -13.90 -11.41 -15.10
CA LEU A 36 -12.49 -11.08 -15.15
C LEU A 36 -11.61 -12.32 -14.87
N PRO A 37 -10.47 -12.48 -15.55
CA PRO A 37 -9.54 -13.55 -15.24
C PRO A 37 -8.90 -13.35 -13.87
N ASN A 38 -8.67 -14.46 -13.16
CA ASN A 38 -7.80 -14.50 -11.98
C ASN A 38 -6.43 -15.04 -12.40
N PRO A 39 -5.37 -14.23 -12.45
CA PRO A 39 -4.04 -14.67 -12.82
C PRO A 39 -3.36 -15.53 -11.74
N ASN A 40 -3.83 -15.44 -10.48
CA ASN A 40 -3.25 -16.09 -9.32
C ASN A 40 -4.26 -17.03 -8.63
N PRO A 41 -4.64 -18.16 -9.27
CA PRO A 41 -5.72 -19.00 -8.77
C PRO A 41 -5.33 -19.98 -7.65
N VAL A 42 -4.04 -20.12 -7.36
CA VAL A 42 -3.55 -20.99 -6.28
C VAL A 42 -3.45 -20.19 -5.01
N VAL A 43 -4.19 -20.60 -3.98
CA VAL A 43 -4.26 -19.86 -2.72
C VAL A 43 -3.46 -20.59 -1.64
N VAL A 44 -2.53 -19.88 -1.01
CA VAL A 44 -1.76 -20.33 0.14
C VAL A 44 -2.15 -19.42 1.33
N PRO A 45 -3.15 -19.84 2.13
CA PRO A 45 -3.57 -19.06 3.30
C PRO A 45 -2.58 -19.20 4.44
N ASN A 46 -2.61 -18.25 5.37
CA ASN A 46 -1.75 -18.25 6.56
C ASN A 46 -0.25 -18.32 6.22
N TRP A 47 0.13 -17.63 5.14
CA TRP A 47 1.51 -17.57 4.72
C TRP A 47 2.31 -16.69 5.71
N GLY A 48 3.55 -17.08 5.99
CA GLY A 48 4.45 -16.43 6.95
C GLY A 48 4.36 -17.04 8.35
N GLU A 49 5.50 -17.40 8.91
CA GLU A 49 5.60 -18.03 10.22
C GLU A 49 6.15 -17.04 11.26
N LEU A 50 5.38 -16.76 12.31
CA LEU A 50 5.88 -15.95 13.42
C LEU A 50 6.78 -16.77 14.36
N PRO A 51 7.72 -16.13 15.09
CA PRO A 51 8.50 -16.78 16.13
C PRO A 51 7.62 -17.50 17.16
N ALA A 52 8.13 -18.58 17.74
CA ALA A 52 7.40 -19.41 18.70
C ALA A 52 6.83 -18.57 19.86
N GLY A 53 5.56 -18.78 20.16
CA GLY A 53 4.85 -18.07 21.23
C GLY A 53 4.27 -16.71 20.83
N ARG A 54 4.46 -16.26 19.57
CA ARG A 54 3.83 -15.07 19.01
C ARG A 54 2.47 -15.41 18.39
N ASN A 55 1.55 -14.48 18.52
CA ASN A 55 0.29 -14.53 17.78
C ASN A 55 0.28 -13.38 16.76
N TRP A 56 -0.30 -13.64 15.59
CA TRP A 56 -0.55 -12.60 14.63
C TRP A 56 -1.44 -11.51 15.24
N GLY A 57 -1.00 -10.25 15.13
CA GLY A 57 -1.86 -9.08 15.21
C GLY A 57 -2.42 -8.72 13.83
N SER A 58 -3.27 -7.70 13.77
CA SER A 58 -3.69 -7.17 12.49
C SER A 58 -2.49 -6.54 11.75
N THR A 59 -2.53 -6.59 10.44
CA THR A 59 -1.53 -5.99 9.56
C THR A 59 -2.19 -5.23 8.43
N ALA A 60 -1.52 -4.23 7.87
CA ALA A 60 -2.02 -3.45 6.75
C ALA A 60 -0.91 -3.17 5.71
N GLY A 61 0.36 -3.30 6.09
CA GLY A 61 1.49 -3.01 5.20
C GLY A 61 2.30 -4.25 4.87
N ILE A 62 2.70 -4.32 3.61
CA ILE A 62 3.60 -5.32 3.04
C ILE A 62 4.31 -4.72 1.84
N ASP A 63 5.59 -5.01 1.67
CA ASP A 63 6.36 -4.56 0.52
C ASP A 63 7.43 -5.58 0.11
N ILE A 64 7.90 -5.49 -1.13
CA ILE A 64 8.98 -6.33 -1.67
C ILE A 64 10.30 -5.58 -1.48
N ASP A 65 11.27 -6.23 -0.86
CA ASP A 65 12.63 -5.69 -0.81
C ASP A 65 13.25 -5.67 -2.20
N PRO A 66 13.53 -4.50 -2.78
CA PRO A 66 14.07 -4.41 -4.14
C PRO A 66 15.51 -4.91 -4.24
N THR A 67 16.20 -5.14 -3.11
CA THR A 67 17.57 -5.60 -3.09
C THR A 67 17.72 -7.13 -3.19
N ASP A 68 16.77 -7.89 -2.67
CA ASP A 68 16.81 -9.36 -2.65
C ASP A 68 15.48 -10.06 -2.96
N GLY A 69 14.40 -9.29 -3.14
CA GLY A 69 13.06 -9.78 -3.49
C GLY A 69 12.32 -10.47 -2.35
N HIS A 70 12.82 -10.38 -1.11
CA HIS A 70 12.12 -10.89 0.06
C HIS A 70 11.04 -9.92 0.54
N ILE A 71 10.23 -10.34 1.53
CA ILE A 71 9.02 -9.63 1.93
C ILE A 71 9.26 -8.88 3.24
N TRP A 72 9.08 -7.56 3.23
CA TRP A 72 8.94 -6.76 4.43
C TRP A 72 7.47 -6.58 4.80
N ALA A 73 7.16 -6.78 6.06
CA ALA A 73 5.82 -6.59 6.58
C ALA A 73 5.85 -6.31 8.09
N TYR A 74 4.73 -5.93 8.65
CA TYR A 74 4.59 -5.79 10.10
C TYR A 74 3.31 -6.50 10.59
N GLU A 75 3.26 -6.74 11.91
CA GLU A 75 2.05 -7.08 12.63
C GLU A 75 1.91 -6.19 13.87
N ARG A 76 0.69 -5.91 14.30
CA ARG A 76 0.41 -4.96 15.40
C ARG A 76 0.51 -5.61 16.78
N CYS A 77 1.60 -6.32 17.05
CA CYS A 77 1.96 -6.89 18.36
C CYS A 77 0.86 -7.76 18.99
N GLY A 78 0.18 -8.57 18.16
CA GLY A 78 -0.95 -9.41 18.59
C GLY A 78 -2.29 -8.67 18.75
N ALA A 79 -2.38 -7.39 18.39
CA ALA A 79 -3.62 -6.64 18.43
C ALA A 79 -4.65 -7.16 17.43
N SER A 80 -5.84 -7.49 17.88
CA SER A 80 -6.94 -8.00 17.05
C SER A 80 -7.70 -6.92 16.28
N SER A 81 -7.33 -5.66 16.46
CA SER A 81 -7.99 -4.50 15.87
C SER A 81 -6.99 -3.36 15.73
N PHE A 82 -7.43 -2.26 15.16
CA PHE A 82 -6.63 -1.09 14.91
C PHE A 82 -7.25 0.15 15.61
N GLY A 83 -6.40 1.11 15.97
CA GLY A 83 -6.82 2.37 16.57
C GLY A 83 -6.65 2.48 18.08
N GLY A 84 -6.85 3.68 18.60
CA GLY A 84 -6.76 3.97 20.02
C GLY A 84 -7.81 3.24 20.85
N GLY A 85 -7.43 2.75 22.02
CA GLY A 85 -8.32 2.08 22.95
C GLY A 85 -8.39 0.57 22.82
N VAL A 86 -7.61 -0.05 21.93
CA VAL A 86 -7.43 -1.51 21.91
C VAL A 86 -6.57 -1.91 23.11
N PRO A 87 -6.99 -2.93 23.91
CA PRO A 87 -6.24 -3.30 25.11
C PRO A 87 -4.86 -3.89 24.83
N VAL A 88 -4.64 -4.48 23.64
CA VAL A 88 -3.33 -4.99 23.19
C VAL A 88 -2.90 -4.22 21.95
N ASN A 89 -1.72 -3.62 21.99
CA ASN A 89 -1.06 -2.91 20.90
C ASN A 89 0.45 -2.93 21.14
N CYS A 90 1.27 -2.34 20.25
CA CYS A 90 2.72 -2.39 20.40
C CYS A 90 3.27 -1.54 21.56
N ASP A 91 2.46 -0.67 22.18
CA ASP A 91 2.84 0.01 23.41
C ASP A 91 2.62 -0.87 24.66
N THR A 92 1.50 -1.59 24.73
CA THR A 92 1.18 -2.49 25.86
C THR A 92 1.81 -3.87 25.74
N ASN A 93 2.19 -4.30 24.54
CA ASN A 93 2.92 -5.53 24.25
C ASN A 93 4.13 -5.21 23.34
N PRO A 94 5.25 -4.72 23.89
CA PRO A 94 6.37 -4.14 23.14
C PRO A 94 7.28 -5.21 22.49
N VAL A 95 6.69 -6.13 21.74
CA VAL A 95 7.40 -7.12 20.92
C VAL A 95 7.80 -6.49 19.58
N ASP A 96 8.76 -7.10 18.89
CA ASP A 96 9.24 -6.61 17.58
C ASP A 96 8.17 -6.76 16.49
N PRO A 97 7.60 -5.66 15.96
CA PRO A 97 6.49 -5.75 15.03
C PRO A 97 6.90 -5.87 13.56
N ILE A 98 8.12 -5.48 13.20
CA ILE A 98 8.60 -5.45 11.82
C ILE A 98 9.29 -6.77 11.50
N PHE A 99 8.98 -7.35 10.35
CA PHE A 99 9.51 -8.62 9.90
C PHE A 99 10.02 -8.56 8.47
N LYS A 100 11.11 -9.27 8.21
CA LYS A 100 11.48 -9.72 6.87
C LYS A 100 11.23 -11.21 6.75
N PHE A 101 10.47 -11.62 5.73
CA PHE A 101 10.14 -13.02 5.46
C PHE A 101 10.83 -13.49 4.18
N ASN A 102 11.32 -14.72 4.21
CA ASN A 102 11.74 -15.39 2.99
C ASN A 102 10.51 -15.63 2.09
N ARG A 103 10.49 -15.05 0.88
CA ARG A 103 9.32 -15.10 -0.03
C ARG A 103 8.91 -16.51 -0.45
N HIS A 104 9.84 -17.49 -0.40
CA HIS A 104 9.57 -18.87 -0.82
C HIS A 104 9.06 -19.74 0.33
N THR A 105 9.63 -19.55 1.54
CA THR A 105 9.35 -20.42 2.70
C THR A 105 8.41 -19.79 3.72
N GLY A 106 8.32 -18.45 3.77
CA GLY A 106 7.58 -17.74 4.83
C GLY A 106 8.33 -17.67 6.17
N GLU A 107 9.58 -18.14 6.23
CA GLU A 107 10.41 -18.07 7.43
C GLU A 107 10.89 -16.65 7.70
N VAL A 108 10.96 -16.26 8.97
CA VAL A 108 11.48 -14.97 9.41
C VAL A 108 13.00 -14.91 9.19
N MET A 109 13.44 -13.86 8.48
CA MET A 109 14.85 -13.54 8.23
C MET A 109 15.35 -12.42 9.13
N ALA A 110 14.48 -11.43 9.45
CA ALA A 110 14.75 -10.35 10.40
C ALA A 110 13.48 -10.00 11.18
N ASN A 111 13.67 -9.52 12.44
CA ASN A 111 12.55 -9.07 13.28
C ASN A 111 13.06 -8.02 14.28
N PHE A 112 12.45 -6.83 14.31
CA PHE A 112 12.90 -5.72 15.15
C PHE A 112 11.80 -4.66 15.38
N GLY A 113 12.13 -3.57 16.08
CA GLY A 113 11.31 -2.39 16.28
C GLY A 113 10.47 -2.40 17.55
N GLY A 114 10.69 -3.40 18.44
CA GLY A 114 9.95 -3.53 19.70
C GLY A 114 10.09 -2.30 20.60
N GLY A 115 8.97 -1.90 21.19
CA GLY A 115 8.91 -0.80 22.14
C GLY A 115 8.99 0.62 21.54
N LEU A 116 9.18 0.76 20.22
CA LEU A 116 9.30 2.09 19.57
C LEU A 116 7.96 2.66 19.15
N MET A 117 7.07 1.83 18.61
CA MET A 117 5.80 2.24 18.00
C MET A 117 4.60 1.86 18.86
N GLN A 118 3.47 2.48 18.57
CA GLN A 118 2.16 2.05 19.09
C GLN A 118 1.36 1.27 18.04
N THR A 119 1.21 1.80 16.82
CA THR A 119 0.34 1.23 15.79
C THR A 119 1.02 1.35 14.43
N PRO A 120 1.89 0.43 14.04
CA PRO A 120 2.47 0.43 12.69
C PRO A 120 1.36 0.35 11.63
N HIS A 121 1.50 1.11 10.51
CA HIS A 121 0.46 1.22 9.50
C HIS A 121 0.97 1.06 8.05
N GLY A 122 1.83 1.91 7.53
CA GLY A 122 2.49 1.75 6.24
C GLY A 122 3.89 1.19 6.40
N ILE A 123 4.39 0.47 5.40
CA ILE A 123 5.78 -0.02 5.33
C ILE A 123 6.28 0.08 3.90
N HIS A 124 7.53 0.52 3.74
CA HIS A 124 8.19 0.61 2.45
C HIS A 124 9.65 0.14 2.55
N ALA A 125 10.05 -0.70 1.62
CA ALA A 125 11.41 -1.15 1.42
C ALA A 125 12.09 -0.31 0.34
N ALA A 126 12.98 0.58 0.74
CA ALA A 126 13.64 1.49 -0.18
C ALA A 126 14.79 0.82 -0.95
N ALA A 127 15.10 1.35 -2.14
CA ALA A 127 16.15 0.83 -3.02
C ALA A 127 17.57 0.89 -2.42
N ASP A 128 17.79 1.72 -1.40
CA ASP A 128 19.04 1.79 -0.64
C ASP A 128 19.17 0.72 0.45
N GLY A 129 18.18 -0.17 0.59
CA GLY A 129 18.12 -1.24 1.57
C GLY A 129 17.59 -0.80 2.94
N THR A 130 17.09 0.42 3.08
CA THR A 130 16.43 0.88 4.31
C THR A 130 14.95 0.52 4.30
N VAL A 131 14.36 0.44 5.51
CA VAL A 131 12.94 0.13 5.71
C VAL A 131 12.27 1.28 6.43
N TRP A 132 11.16 1.73 5.88
CA TRP A 132 10.38 2.83 6.41
C TRP A 132 9.04 2.34 6.95
N VAL A 133 8.63 2.82 8.12
CA VAL A 133 7.36 2.42 8.75
C VAL A 133 6.68 3.65 9.34
N THR A 134 5.37 3.77 9.12
CA THR A 134 4.55 4.80 9.79
C THR A 134 4.02 4.27 11.12
N ASP A 135 4.00 5.13 12.15
CA ASP A 135 3.32 4.89 13.44
C ASP A 135 2.08 5.79 13.54
N PHE A 136 0.95 5.17 13.30
CA PHE A 136 -0.32 5.83 12.99
C PHE A 136 -0.90 6.66 14.13
N ALA A 137 -0.93 6.15 15.37
CA ALA A 137 -1.68 6.73 16.47
C ALA A 137 -0.82 6.98 17.70
N ALA A 138 -1.13 8.04 18.46
CA ALA A 138 -0.47 8.31 19.72
C ALA A 138 -0.81 7.28 20.78
N ASN A 139 0.18 6.92 21.63
CA ASN A 139 -0.07 6.21 22.87
C ASN A 139 -0.67 7.13 23.94
N ALA A 140 -1.15 6.54 25.04
CA ALA A 140 -1.83 7.28 26.11
C ALA A 140 -0.94 8.35 26.76
N ASP A 141 0.36 8.12 26.81
CA ASP A 141 1.32 9.01 27.45
C ASP A 141 1.85 10.11 26.50
N GLY A 142 1.47 10.10 25.22
CA GLY A 142 1.93 11.05 24.23
C GLY A 142 3.43 10.96 23.91
N THR A 143 4.02 9.78 24.06
CA THR A 143 5.45 9.52 23.85
C THR A 143 5.77 8.74 22.57
N LYS A 144 4.76 8.24 21.87
CA LYS A 144 4.86 7.46 20.63
C LYS A 144 3.72 7.81 19.69
N GLY A 145 3.88 7.47 18.42
CA GLY A 145 2.86 7.65 17.39
C GLY A 145 2.91 9.00 16.68
N HIS A 146 2.16 9.10 15.60
CA HIS A 146 2.20 10.20 14.65
C HIS A 146 3.60 10.47 14.09
N GLN A 147 4.35 9.38 13.83
CA GLN A 147 5.73 9.44 13.35
C GLN A 147 5.93 8.53 12.12
N VAL A 148 7.04 8.76 11.45
CA VAL A 148 7.59 7.87 10.42
C VAL A 148 9.01 7.53 10.82
N HIS A 149 9.36 6.24 10.78
CA HIS A 149 10.65 5.73 11.21
C HIS A 149 11.39 5.08 10.03
N GLN A 150 12.68 5.37 9.92
CA GLN A 150 13.61 4.72 8.99
C GLN A 150 14.52 3.78 9.77
N PHE A 151 14.65 2.56 9.29
CA PHE A 151 15.55 1.54 9.84
C PHE A 151 16.54 1.05 8.80
N SER A 152 17.71 0.60 9.27
CA SER A 152 18.55 -0.28 8.46
C SER A 152 17.87 -1.66 8.32
N ALA A 153 18.34 -2.48 7.36
CA ALA A 153 17.85 -3.86 7.22
C ALA A 153 18.10 -4.73 8.46
N ASP A 154 19.06 -4.35 9.30
CA ASP A 154 19.40 -5.01 10.57
C ASP A 154 18.62 -4.45 11.78
N GLY A 155 17.72 -3.47 11.55
CA GLY A 155 16.85 -2.92 12.57
C GLY A 155 17.42 -1.76 13.39
N GLU A 156 18.54 -1.14 12.97
CA GLU A 156 19.01 0.12 13.56
C GLU A 156 18.09 1.27 13.17
N LEU A 157 17.59 2.03 14.14
CA LEU A 157 16.81 3.25 13.89
C LEU A 157 17.73 4.35 13.36
N LEU A 158 17.53 4.75 12.11
CA LEU A 158 18.36 5.75 11.42
C LEU A 158 17.76 7.15 11.49
N MET A 159 16.44 7.26 11.37
CA MET A 159 15.71 8.55 11.35
C MET A 159 14.30 8.39 11.91
N SER A 160 13.78 9.49 12.48
CA SER A 160 12.35 9.62 12.78
C SER A 160 11.86 11.00 12.33
N LEU A 161 10.77 11.01 11.56
CA LEU A 161 10.04 12.22 11.19
C LEU A 161 8.82 12.37 12.09
N GLY A 162 8.38 13.61 12.32
CA GLY A 162 7.28 13.91 13.22
C GLY A 162 7.72 14.02 14.69
N LYS A 163 6.80 14.42 15.54
CA LYS A 163 7.03 14.56 16.99
C LYS A 163 6.27 13.47 17.73
N PRO A 164 6.93 12.71 18.62
CA PRO A 164 6.30 11.60 19.33
C PRO A 164 4.98 12.01 19.99
N GLY A 165 3.89 11.31 19.70
CA GLY A 165 2.58 11.51 20.30
C GLY A 165 1.87 12.81 19.95
N GLN A 166 2.46 13.67 19.13
CA GLN A 166 1.90 14.98 18.79
C GLN A 166 1.29 14.95 17.37
N SER A 167 -0.01 15.16 17.29
CA SER A 167 -0.70 15.35 16.01
C SER A 167 -0.87 16.83 15.66
N GLY A 168 -0.96 17.13 14.36
CA GLY A 168 -1.20 18.50 13.93
C GLY A 168 -1.11 18.70 12.42
N THR A 169 -1.26 19.96 12.00
CA THR A 169 -1.25 20.39 10.59
C THR A 169 0.07 21.02 10.14
N GLY A 170 1.01 21.21 11.08
CA GLY A 170 2.32 21.80 10.80
C GLY A 170 3.22 20.91 9.93
N PRO A 171 4.35 21.46 9.44
CA PRO A 171 5.29 20.75 8.58
C PRO A 171 6.17 19.73 9.34
N ASP A 172 6.18 19.78 10.66
CA ASP A 172 7.01 18.98 11.55
C ASP A 172 6.21 17.97 12.39
N VAL A 173 4.92 17.80 12.08
CA VAL A 173 4.00 16.86 12.74
C VAL A 173 3.09 16.20 11.72
N PHE A 174 2.65 14.99 12.03
CA PHE A 174 1.63 14.26 11.28
C PHE A 174 0.31 14.18 12.05
N ASN A 175 -0.76 13.82 11.35
CA ASN A 175 -2.02 13.51 11.99
C ASN A 175 -2.58 12.20 11.39
N GLN A 176 -2.14 11.08 11.91
CA GLN A 176 -2.41 9.73 11.41
C GLN A 176 -1.74 9.44 10.05
N PRO A 177 -0.39 9.36 10.00
CA PRO A 177 0.32 9.01 8.78
C PRO A 177 -0.06 7.58 8.34
N ASN A 178 -0.52 7.46 7.10
CA ASN A 178 -0.99 6.19 6.54
C ASN A 178 0.16 5.41 5.92
N ASP A 179 0.91 6.04 5.04
CA ASP A 179 1.92 5.39 4.23
C ASP A 179 3.15 6.27 4.02
N VAL A 180 4.27 5.66 3.66
CA VAL A 180 5.53 6.31 3.36
C VAL A 180 6.20 5.60 2.20
N ILE A 181 6.73 6.35 1.23
CA ILE A 181 7.54 5.81 0.14
C ILE A 181 8.72 6.73 -0.16
N VAL A 182 9.78 6.18 -0.74
CA VAL A 182 10.94 6.93 -1.23
C VAL A 182 10.87 7.04 -2.75
N GLY A 183 10.87 8.27 -3.24
CA GLY A 183 10.81 8.54 -4.67
C GLY A 183 12.13 8.29 -5.40
N PRO A 184 12.09 8.31 -6.75
CA PRO A 184 13.28 8.06 -7.59
C PRO A 184 14.43 9.04 -7.36
N ASP A 185 14.13 10.24 -6.83
CA ASP A 185 15.13 11.27 -6.48
C ASP A 185 15.63 11.14 -5.03
N GLY A 186 15.20 10.11 -4.30
CA GLY A 186 15.48 9.89 -2.88
C GLY A 186 14.65 10.74 -1.93
N SER A 187 13.73 11.58 -2.44
CA SER A 187 12.78 12.31 -1.58
C SER A 187 11.82 11.35 -0.90
N ILE A 188 11.45 11.68 0.33
CA ILE A 188 10.53 10.90 1.16
C ILE A 188 9.12 11.50 1.01
N TYR A 189 8.15 10.66 0.71
CA TYR A 189 6.74 11.06 0.60
C TYR A 189 5.96 10.35 1.69
N VAL A 190 5.14 11.11 2.41
CA VAL A 190 4.28 10.60 3.48
C VAL A 190 2.84 11.00 3.21
N SER A 191 1.93 10.04 3.14
CA SER A 191 0.50 10.30 3.13
C SER A 191 -0.02 10.42 4.56
N ASP A 192 -0.70 11.54 4.87
CA ASP A 192 -1.08 11.89 6.22
C ASP A 192 -2.56 12.29 6.31
N GLY A 193 -3.30 11.60 7.16
CA GLY A 193 -4.71 11.85 7.44
C GLY A 193 -5.64 10.70 7.09
N HIS A 194 -6.18 10.03 8.10
CA HIS A 194 -7.05 8.87 7.95
C HIS A 194 -8.52 9.19 8.26
N ASN A 195 -8.79 10.22 9.03
CA ASN A 195 -10.14 10.54 9.52
C ASN A 195 -11.12 11.03 8.43
N GLY A 196 -10.64 11.47 7.29
CA GLY A 196 -11.44 12.04 6.22
C GLY A 196 -12.45 11.07 5.60
N GLN A 197 -12.21 9.75 5.70
CA GLN A 197 -13.09 8.75 5.09
C GLN A 197 -14.54 8.77 5.62
N GLY A 198 -14.74 9.15 6.88
CA GLY A 198 -16.06 9.31 7.47
C GLY A 198 -16.76 10.65 7.15
N MET A 199 -16.06 11.60 6.54
CA MET A 199 -16.55 12.94 6.25
C MET A 199 -17.29 12.97 4.89
N THR A 200 -18.55 12.57 4.87
CA THR A 200 -19.33 12.36 3.65
C THR A 200 -20.14 13.58 3.21
N SER A 201 -20.07 14.71 3.92
CA SER A 201 -20.75 15.96 3.57
C SER A 201 -19.77 17.13 3.58
N ASN A 202 -20.09 18.21 2.85
CA ASN A 202 -19.29 19.43 2.85
C ASN A 202 -19.12 20.00 4.26
N GLN A 203 -20.19 19.99 5.06
CA GLN A 203 -20.15 20.44 6.44
C GLN A 203 -19.18 19.61 7.29
N ALA A 204 -19.22 18.27 7.19
CA ALA A 204 -18.31 17.40 7.93
C ALA A 204 -16.85 17.60 7.51
N MET A 205 -16.59 17.86 6.23
CA MET A 205 -15.25 18.15 5.74
C MET A 205 -14.73 19.51 6.25
N GLU A 206 -15.58 20.54 6.27
CA GLU A 206 -15.24 21.86 6.84
C GLU A 206 -14.97 21.77 8.34
N GLU A 207 -15.81 21.08 9.09
CA GLU A 207 -15.62 20.83 10.53
C GLU A 207 -14.35 20.02 10.79
N GLY A 208 -14.04 19.03 9.96
CA GLY A 208 -12.80 18.24 10.00
C GLY A 208 -11.57 19.11 9.83
N ARG A 209 -11.53 19.96 8.80
CA ARG A 209 -10.42 20.91 8.58
C ARG A 209 -10.29 21.89 9.76
N ALA A 210 -11.38 22.41 10.23
CA ALA A 210 -11.41 23.35 11.36
C ALA A 210 -10.93 22.70 12.68
N SER A 211 -11.14 21.41 12.85
CA SER A 211 -10.66 20.64 14.01
C SER A 211 -9.21 20.16 13.90
N GLY A 212 -8.52 20.45 12.80
CA GLY A 212 -7.13 20.06 12.56
C GLY A 212 -6.93 18.66 11.99
N SER A 213 -7.99 18.04 11.43
CA SER A 213 -7.83 16.83 10.65
C SER A 213 -7.09 17.12 9.35
N THR A 214 -6.27 16.18 8.88
CA THR A 214 -5.46 16.28 7.67
C THR A 214 -5.92 15.27 6.61
N ALA A 215 -5.61 15.55 5.36
CA ALA A 215 -5.60 14.62 4.23
C ALA A 215 -4.64 15.20 3.18
N ARG A 216 -3.36 14.89 3.31
CA ARG A 216 -2.29 15.54 2.55
C ARG A 216 -1.17 14.56 2.22
N ILE A 217 -0.36 14.94 1.24
CA ILE A 217 0.94 14.33 0.98
C ILE A 217 2.02 15.32 1.41
N MET A 218 3.01 14.84 2.15
CA MET A 218 4.16 15.63 2.61
C MET A 218 5.43 15.11 1.96
N LYS A 219 6.21 16.00 1.35
CA LYS A 219 7.50 15.69 0.71
C LYS A 219 8.65 16.21 1.60
N PHE A 220 9.62 15.34 1.82
CA PHE A 220 10.86 15.65 2.55
C PHE A 220 12.08 15.32 1.71
N ALA A 221 13.18 15.99 1.95
CA ALA A 221 14.48 15.64 1.40
C ALA A 221 15.00 14.32 2.03
N PRO A 222 16.00 13.67 1.44
CA PRO A 222 16.58 12.43 1.98
C PRO A 222 17.10 12.54 3.42
N ASP A 223 17.45 13.74 3.87
CA ASP A 223 17.91 14.03 5.24
C ASP A 223 16.77 14.33 6.23
N GLY A 224 15.52 14.19 5.78
CA GLY A 224 14.33 14.48 6.59
C GLY A 224 13.91 15.95 6.61
N THR A 225 14.59 16.83 5.90
CA THR A 225 14.20 18.25 5.81
C THR A 225 12.89 18.40 5.05
N PHE A 226 11.89 19.06 5.64
CA PHE A 226 10.62 19.32 4.97
C PHE A 226 10.81 20.20 3.74
N ILE A 227 10.21 19.77 2.62
CA ILE A 227 10.23 20.51 1.35
C ILE A 227 8.89 21.19 1.13
N LYS A 228 7.81 20.43 1.07
CA LYS A 228 6.46 20.93 0.77
C LYS A 228 5.38 19.93 1.16
N GLN A 229 4.15 20.37 1.09
CA GLN A 229 2.97 19.51 1.18
C GLN A 229 1.89 19.98 0.20
N TRP A 230 0.98 19.08 -0.15
CA TRP A 230 -0.24 19.39 -0.91
C TRP A 230 -1.39 18.51 -0.47
N GLY A 231 -2.60 18.91 -0.84
CA GLY A 231 -3.83 18.25 -0.45
C GLY A 231 -4.44 18.83 0.83
N GLU A 232 -5.74 18.65 0.92
CA GLU A 232 -6.58 18.93 2.09
C GLU A 232 -7.79 18.00 2.07
N ILE A 233 -8.56 17.95 3.14
CA ILE A 233 -9.79 17.17 3.16
C ILE A 233 -10.78 17.73 2.15
N GLY A 234 -11.18 16.92 1.16
CA GLY A 234 -12.11 17.32 0.13
C GLY A 234 -12.33 16.25 -0.94
N VAL A 235 -13.00 16.65 -2.03
CA VAL A 235 -13.39 15.74 -3.12
C VAL A 235 -12.93 16.20 -4.51
N ARG A 236 -12.33 17.41 -4.62
CA ARG A 236 -11.78 17.90 -5.88
C ARG A 236 -10.46 17.19 -6.20
N HIS A 237 -9.95 17.39 -7.41
CA HIS A 237 -8.61 16.90 -7.77
C HIS A 237 -7.54 17.58 -6.88
N GLY A 238 -6.64 16.78 -6.35
CA GLY A 238 -5.63 17.22 -5.38
C GLY A 238 -6.13 17.40 -3.95
N GLU A 239 -7.41 17.15 -3.68
CA GLU A 239 -7.98 17.01 -2.34
C GLU A 239 -8.22 15.53 -2.03
N PHE A 240 -8.14 15.14 -0.77
CA PHE A 240 -8.28 13.74 -0.37
C PHE A 240 -9.30 13.58 0.75
N ARG A 241 -9.86 12.39 0.86
CA ARG A 241 -10.62 11.98 2.05
C ARG A 241 -9.94 10.90 2.87
N THR A 242 -8.96 10.22 2.33
CA THR A 242 -8.01 9.36 3.02
C THR A 242 -6.96 8.94 2.01
N PRO A 243 -5.85 9.65 1.88
CA PRO A 243 -4.72 9.21 1.08
C PRO A 243 -4.07 8.03 1.81
N HIS A 244 -4.46 6.79 1.44
CA HIS A 244 -4.17 5.60 2.26
C HIS A 244 -2.91 4.86 1.85
N ALA A 245 -2.64 4.72 0.57
CA ALA A 245 -1.44 4.11 0.03
C ALA A 245 -0.86 4.94 -1.10
N MET A 246 0.43 4.80 -1.34
CA MET A 246 1.15 5.47 -2.41
C MET A 246 2.06 4.49 -3.13
N GLU A 247 2.32 4.75 -4.43
CA GLU A 247 3.30 4.01 -5.20
C GLU A 247 3.84 4.88 -6.34
N PHE A 248 5.09 4.64 -6.76
CA PHE A 248 5.65 5.24 -7.97
C PHE A 248 5.57 4.26 -9.14
N ASP A 249 5.15 4.75 -10.30
CA ASP A 249 5.30 3.98 -11.53
C ASP A 249 6.67 4.21 -12.19
N ALA A 250 6.97 3.42 -13.21
CA ALA A 250 8.23 3.50 -13.96
C ALA A 250 8.45 4.85 -14.68
N TYR A 251 7.40 5.67 -14.82
CA TYR A 251 7.50 7.03 -15.37
C TYR A 251 7.82 8.08 -14.29
N GLY A 252 7.92 7.67 -13.03
CA GLY A 252 8.14 8.55 -11.88
C GLY A 252 6.88 9.35 -11.49
N ARG A 253 5.68 8.88 -11.86
CA ARG A 253 4.42 9.46 -11.41
C ARG A 253 4.05 8.87 -10.06
N LEU A 254 3.62 9.72 -9.14
CA LEU A 254 3.12 9.33 -7.83
C LEU A 254 1.63 8.98 -7.90
N TRP A 255 1.30 7.74 -7.62
CA TRP A 255 -0.07 7.25 -7.49
C TRP A 255 -0.49 7.28 -6.03
N VAL A 256 -1.67 7.82 -5.75
CA VAL A 256 -2.22 7.96 -4.40
C VAL A 256 -3.60 7.30 -4.34
N ALA A 257 -3.76 6.32 -3.49
CA ALA A 257 -5.05 5.70 -3.21
C ALA A 257 -5.88 6.61 -2.31
N ASP A 258 -6.72 7.45 -2.90
CA ASP A 258 -7.67 8.30 -2.20
C ASP A 258 -8.93 7.48 -1.80
N ARG A 259 -8.74 6.62 -0.79
CA ARG A 259 -9.69 5.58 -0.37
C ARG A 259 -11.07 6.13 -0.07
N GLY A 260 -11.14 7.26 0.63
CA GLY A 260 -12.41 7.90 0.99
C GLY A 260 -13.20 8.43 -0.20
N ASN A 261 -12.54 8.76 -1.31
CA ASN A 261 -13.15 9.22 -2.56
C ASN A 261 -13.26 8.13 -3.64
N HIS A 262 -12.84 6.89 -3.33
CA HIS A 262 -12.96 5.73 -4.21
C HIS A 262 -12.25 5.91 -5.56
N ARG A 263 -11.02 6.45 -5.52
CA ARG A 263 -10.23 6.73 -6.72
C ARG A 263 -8.73 6.58 -6.45
N LEU A 264 -7.96 6.45 -7.51
CA LEU A 264 -6.53 6.70 -7.52
C LEU A 264 -6.31 8.09 -8.11
N GLU A 265 -5.50 8.93 -7.48
CA GLU A 265 -5.05 10.19 -8.04
C GLU A 265 -3.56 10.13 -8.37
N ILE A 266 -3.18 10.66 -9.53
CA ILE A 266 -1.83 10.56 -10.07
C ILE A 266 -1.25 11.96 -10.17
N PHE A 267 -0.02 12.11 -9.66
CA PHE A 267 0.71 13.37 -9.59
C PHE A 267 2.11 13.22 -10.21
N ASP A 268 2.70 14.33 -10.60
CA ASP A 268 4.14 14.37 -10.77
C ASP A 268 4.86 14.45 -9.40
N GLN A 269 6.19 14.36 -9.40
CA GLN A 269 6.99 14.43 -8.17
C GLN A 269 6.93 15.78 -7.46
N GLU A 270 6.42 16.80 -8.13
CA GLU A 270 6.18 18.13 -7.57
C GLU A 270 4.76 18.31 -7.03
N GLY A 271 3.94 17.26 -7.06
CA GLY A 271 2.56 17.27 -6.55
C GLY A 271 1.57 17.98 -7.46
N ASN A 272 1.93 18.19 -8.73
CA ASN A 272 0.97 18.68 -9.72
C ASN A 272 0.07 17.52 -10.15
N TYR A 273 -1.25 17.71 -10.06
CA TYR A 273 -2.22 16.73 -10.49
C TYR A 273 -2.11 16.43 -11.99
N LEU A 274 -2.12 15.15 -12.35
CA LEU A 274 -2.09 14.69 -13.74
C LEU A 274 -3.42 14.08 -14.17
N GLU A 275 -3.90 13.06 -13.43
CA GLU A 275 -5.14 12.35 -13.76
C GLU A 275 -5.73 11.60 -12.58
N SER A 276 -6.95 11.08 -12.72
CA SER A 276 -7.61 10.18 -11.76
C SER A 276 -8.08 8.90 -12.42
N ARG A 277 -8.08 7.80 -11.66
CA ARG A 277 -8.58 6.48 -12.05
C ARG A 277 -9.73 6.07 -11.13
N TYR A 278 -10.84 5.59 -11.70
CA TYR A 278 -12.06 5.28 -10.96
C TYR A 278 -12.45 3.80 -11.04
N ALA A 279 -11.75 3.01 -11.84
CA ALA A 279 -12.06 1.60 -12.05
C ALA A 279 -11.64 0.68 -10.89
N TYR A 280 -10.88 1.18 -9.91
CA TYR A 280 -10.25 0.34 -8.87
C TYR A 280 -11.08 0.19 -7.59
N GLY A 281 -11.91 1.15 -7.25
CA GLY A 281 -12.79 1.10 -6.06
C GLY A 281 -12.22 1.79 -4.82
N ARG A 282 -12.49 1.20 -3.64
CA ARG A 282 -12.09 1.75 -2.34
C ARG A 282 -10.75 1.15 -1.89
N ILE A 283 -9.69 1.65 -2.47
CA ILE A 283 -8.35 1.07 -2.39
C ILE A 283 -7.65 1.39 -1.08
N SER A 284 -7.15 0.34 -0.41
CA SER A 284 -6.33 0.45 0.81
C SER A 284 -4.85 0.24 0.55
N GLY A 285 -4.47 -0.66 -0.36
CA GLY A 285 -3.09 -0.93 -0.74
C GLY A 285 -2.88 -0.86 -2.23
N LEU A 286 -1.67 -0.50 -2.64
CA LEU A 286 -1.27 -0.30 -4.01
C LEU A 286 0.11 -0.87 -4.23
N PHE A 287 0.32 -1.55 -5.36
CA PHE A 287 1.61 -2.00 -5.84
C PHE A 287 1.65 -1.86 -7.36
N ILE A 288 2.73 -1.34 -7.90
CA ILE A 288 2.91 -1.19 -9.34
C ILE A 288 4.17 -1.95 -9.75
N THR A 289 4.01 -2.91 -10.64
CA THR A 289 5.12 -3.72 -11.15
C THR A 289 5.95 -2.96 -12.18
N ASP A 290 7.21 -3.35 -12.36
CA ASP A 290 8.13 -2.73 -13.32
C ASP A 290 7.63 -2.81 -14.78
N ASP A 291 6.81 -3.81 -15.10
CA ASP A 291 6.18 -3.95 -16.42
C ASP A 291 4.88 -3.14 -16.58
N GLY A 292 4.54 -2.31 -15.59
CA GLY A 292 3.46 -1.34 -15.65
C GLY A 292 2.09 -1.90 -15.33
N MET A 293 1.99 -2.90 -14.47
CA MET A 293 0.72 -3.40 -13.96
C MET A 293 0.45 -2.89 -12.55
N VAL A 294 -0.73 -2.33 -12.36
CA VAL A 294 -1.26 -1.84 -11.08
C VAL A 294 -2.01 -2.98 -10.41
N TYR A 295 -1.64 -3.28 -9.17
CA TYR A 295 -2.36 -4.17 -8.26
C TYR A 295 -2.92 -3.33 -7.13
N ALA A 296 -4.23 -3.19 -7.06
CA ALA A 296 -4.90 -2.35 -6.09
C ALA A 296 -5.92 -3.15 -5.28
N ILE A 297 -5.72 -3.21 -3.95
CA ILE A 297 -6.57 -4.00 -3.07
C ILE A 297 -7.68 -3.16 -2.45
N ASP A 298 -8.93 -3.51 -2.74
CA ASP A 298 -10.12 -2.95 -2.10
C ASP A 298 -10.48 -3.80 -0.88
N SER A 299 -10.21 -3.29 0.32
CA SER A 299 -10.49 -3.98 1.57
C SER A 299 -11.76 -3.49 2.27
N GLU A 300 -12.29 -2.33 1.90
CA GLU A 300 -13.31 -1.65 2.69
C GLU A 300 -14.59 -1.26 1.94
N SER A 301 -14.76 -1.65 0.67
CA SER A 301 -16.09 -1.56 0.05
C SER A 301 -17.10 -2.40 0.83
N SER A 302 -18.28 -1.85 1.10
CA SER A 302 -19.27 -2.45 1.97
C SER A 302 -20.69 -2.07 1.54
N PRO A 303 -21.75 -2.70 2.09
CA PRO A 303 -23.12 -2.34 1.80
C PRO A 303 -23.49 -0.88 2.11
N THR A 304 -22.67 -0.18 2.89
CA THR A 304 -22.88 1.23 3.26
C THR A 304 -21.83 2.18 2.68
N ASN A 305 -20.66 1.65 2.35
CA ASN A 305 -19.57 2.41 1.75
C ASN A 305 -19.20 1.79 0.40
N HIS A 306 -19.38 2.52 -0.70
CA HIS A 306 -19.14 2.04 -2.05
C HIS A 306 -20.01 0.82 -2.41
N VAL A 307 -21.31 1.01 -2.32
CA VAL A 307 -22.33 -0.03 -2.46
C VAL A 307 -22.23 -0.77 -3.80
N GLY A 308 -22.30 -2.10 -3.74
CA GLY A 308 -22.27 -2.98 -4.91
C GLY A 308 -20.85 -3.41 -5.34
N TRP A 309 -19.81 -2.75 -4.84
CA TRP A 309 -18.43 -3.13 -5.12
C TRP A 309 -17.98 -4.30 -4.25
N ARG A 310 -17.22 -5.19 -4.89
CA ARG A 310 -16.65 -6.36 -4.24
C ARG A 310 -15.21 -6.08 -3.82
N ASN A 311 -14.86 -6.48 -2.60
CA ASN A 311 -13.48 -6.49 -2.13
C ASN A 311 -12.62 -7.46 -2.95
N GLY A 312 -11.33 -7.17 -3.05
CA GLY A 312 -10.35 -7.98 -3.76
C GLY A 312 -9.29 -7.13 -4.44
N VAL A 313 -8.35 -7.80 -5.11
CA VAL A 313 -7.28 -7.14 -5.85
C VAL A 313 -7.72 -6.93 -7.29
N ARG A 314 -7.80 -5.67 -7.71
CA ARG A 314 -8.03 -5.28 -9.11
C ARG A 314 -6.70 -5.05 -9.79
N ILE A 315 -6.59 -5.57 -11.01
CA ILE A 315 -5.35 -5.53 -11.81
C ILE A 315 -5.64 -4.81 -13.11
N GLY A 316 -4.84 -3.81 -13.43
CA GLY A 316 -4.96 -3.04 -14.66
C GLY A 316 -3.65 -2.38 -15.07
N PRO A 317 -3.51 -1.91 -16.32
CA PRO A 317 -2.29 -1.24 -16.78
C PRO A 317 -2.21 0.20 -16.28
N VAL A 318 -0.98 0.71 -16.11
CA VAL A 318 -0.74 2.12 -15.72
C VAL A 318 -1.18 3.13 -16.78
N ASP A 319 -1.35 2.71 -18.02
CA ASP A 319 -1.66 3.64 -19.14
C ASP A 319 -3.16 3.81 -19.42
N GLU A 320 -4.01 2.94 -18.85
CA GLU A 320 -5.46 2.96 -19.09
C GLU A 320 -6.25 2.77 -17.78
N ASP A 321 -7.43 3.40 -17.67
CA ASP A 321 -8.35 3.20 -16.53
C ASP A 321 -9.28 1.99 -16.79
N VAL A 322 -8.67 0.81 -16.91
CA VAL A 322 -9.38 -0.46 -17.15
C VAL A 322 -8.90 -1.55 -16.20
N ILE A 323 -9.78 -2.47 -15.84
CA ILE A 323 -9.44 -3.65 -15.05
C ILE A 323 -9.41 -4.86 -15.97
N VAL A 324 -8.27 -5.53 -16.01
CA VAL A 324 -8.02 -6.71 -16.86
C VAL A 324 -7.94 -8.01 -16.06
N GLY A 325 -7.86 -7.92 -14.72
CA GLY A 325 -7.80 -9.08 -13.83
C GLY A 325 -8.39 -8.78 -12.46
N PHE A 326 -8.86 -9.81 -11.76
CA PHE A 326 -9.40 -9.71 -10.42
C PHE A 326 -9.05 -10.94 -9.59
N ILE A 327 -8.41 -10.72 -8.43
CA ILE A 327 -8.17 -11.75 -7.42
C ILE A 327 -9.19 -11.59 -6.32
N GLN A 328 -10.00 -12.62 -6.14
CA GLN A 328 -11.03 -12.67 -5.13
C GLN A 328 -10.43 -13.00 -3.77
N PRO A 329 -10.89 -12.36 -2.66
CA PRO A 329 -10.44 -12.73 -1.33
C PRO A 329 -10.68 -14.21 -1.03
N PHE A 330 -9.70 -14.83 -0.37
CA PHE A 330 -9.65 -16.27 -0.14
C PHE A 330 -10.84 -16.78 0.69
N ASP A 331 -11.15 -16.15 1.81
CA ASP A 331 -11.97 -16.78 2.83
C ASP A 331 -13.48 -16.53 2.68
N ARG A 332 -13.90 -15.65 1.76
CA ARG A 332 -15.33 -15.34 1.58
C ARG A 332 -15.70 -14.93 0.17
N PRO A 333 -15.65 -15.89 -0.77
CA PRO A 333 -16.00 -15.63 -2.16
C PRO A 333 -17.41 -15.08 -2.37
N ASP A 334 -18.32 -15.33 -1.41
CA ASP A 334 -19.76 -15.01 -1.54
C ASP A 334 -20.16 -13.70 -0.85
N ARG A 335 -19.26 -13.01 -0.14
CA ARG A 335 -19.59 -11.78 0.57
C ARG A 335 -19.20 -10.54 -0.23
N VAL A 336 -20.17 -9.92 -0.84
CA VAL A 336 -20.05 -8.55 -1.34
C VAL A 336 -19.97 -7.60 -0.13
N GLY A 337 -18.88 -6.86 -0.02
CA GLY A 337 -18.78 -5.75 0.93
C GLY A 337 -18.60 -6.12 2.41
N GLN A 338 -17.98 -7.24 2.73
CA GLN A 338 -17.48 -7.52 4.09
C GLN A 338 -16.06 -8.05 3.95
N GLY A 339 -15.10 -7.13 4.00
CA GLY A 339 -13.75 -7.36 3.61
C GLY A 339 -13.02 -8.39 4.46
N THR A 340 -12.39 -9.26 3.75
CA THR A 340 -11.26 -10.05 4.15
C THR A 340 -10.10 -9.86 3.18
N ALA A 341 -10.30 -9.09 2.12
CA ALA A 341 -9.19 -8.59 1.33
C ALA A 341 -8.31 -7.75 2.25
N GLY A 342 -7.02 -8.02 2.27
CA GLY A 342 -6.07 -7.31 3.10
C GLY A 342 -5.99 -5.81 2.78
N GLU A 343 -5.40 -5.03 3.65
CA GLU A 343 -5.18 -3.60 3.38
C GLU A 343 -3.92 -3.35 2.55
N GLY A 344 -2.92 -4.24 2.58
CA GLY A 344 -1.70 -4.16 1.78
C GLY A 344 -1.62 -5.23 0.71
N VAL A 345 -0.96 -4.93 -0.38
CA VAL A 345 -0.69 -5.84 -1.51
C VAL A 345 0.73 -5.64 -2.00
N ALA A 346 1.42 -6.75 -2.30
CA ALA A 346 2.73 -6.74 -2.94
C ALA A 346 2.82 -7.88 -3.95
N VAL A 347 3.68 -7.74 -4.97
CA VAL A 347 3.84 -8.73 -6.05
C VAL A 347 5.32 -9.05 -6.21
N ASP A 348 5.69 -10.33 -6.10
CA ASP A 348 7.07 -10.74 -6.27
C ASP A 348 7.44 -10.92 -7.77
N ALA A 349 8.74 -11.11 -8.03
CA ALA A 349 9.27 -11.27 -9.37
C ALA A 349 8.75 -12.53 -10.11
N ASP A 350 8.16 -13.49 -9.40
CA ASP A 350 7.54 -14.67 -9.96
C ASP A 350 6.04 -14.43 -10.28
N GLY A 351 5.54 -13.22 -10.01
CA GLY A 351 4.15 -12.81 -10.19
C GLY A 351 3.20 -13.31 -9.10
N ASN A 352 3.72 -13.80 -7.97
CA ASN A 352 2.87 -14.15 -6.85
C ASN A 352 2.42 -12.89 -6.11
N VAL A 353 1.15 -12.85 -5.74
CA VAL A 353 0.54 -11.73 -5.02
C VAL A 353 0.43 -12.06 -3.54
N PHE A 354 0.87 -11.16 -2.70
CA PHE A 354 0.76 -11.25 -1.25
C PHE A 354 -0.21 -10.18 -0.75
N ALA A 355 -1.23 -10.60 0.00
CA ALA A 355 -2.19 -9.71 0.63
C ALA A 355 -1.96 -9.65 2.14
N ALA A 356 -1.67 -8.46 2.66
CA ALA A 356 -1.59 -8.18 4.08
C ALA A 356 -3.00 -7.98 4.62
N GLU A 357 -3.51 -8.98 5.32
CA GLU A 357 -4.87 -8.98 5.79
C GLU A 357 -5.06 -8.03 6.97
N GLY A 358 -5.90 -7.03 6.76
CA GLY A 358 -6.16 -5.98 7.73
C GLY A 358 -6.92 -6.43 8.98
N PRO A 359 -7.38 -5.46 9.81
CA PRO A 359 -8.01 -5.74 11.11
C PRO A 359 -9.25 -6.63 11.04
N ASN A 360 -9.90 -6.73 9.89
CA ASN A 360 -11.14 -7.48 9.74
C ASN A 360 -10.94 -8.98 9.43
N SER A 361 -9.72 -9.41 9.14
CA SER A 361 -9.42 -10.77 8.67
C SER A 361 -8.94 -11.73 9.76
N LEU A 362 -8.33 -11.22 10.84
CA LEU A 362 -7.80 -12.04 11.93
C LEU A 362 -8.76 -13.04 12.55
N SER A 363 -10.02 -12.65 12.73
CA SER A 363 -11.04 -13.53 13.32
C SER A 363 -11.52 -14.64 12.38
N TRP A 364 -11.07 -14.63 11.13
CA TRP A 364 -11.62 -15.49 10.08
C TRP A 364 -10.59 -16.44 9.48
N ALA A 365 -9.38 -15.96 9.18
CA ALA A 365 -8.39 -16.70 8.42
C ALA A 365 -7.33 -17.39 9.31
N GLY A 366 -7.22 -17.01 10.57
CA GLY A 366 -6.23 -17.56 11.50
C GLY A 366 -4.79 -17.13 11.22
N GLY A 367 -4.56 -16.28 10.20
CA GLY A 367 -3.28 -15.74 9.80
C GLY A 367 -3.42 -14.35 9.20
N ALA A 368 -2.31 -13.62 9.07
CA ALA A 368 -2.32 -12.23 8.62
C ALA A 368 -1.99 -12.06 7.14
N PHE A 369 -1.42 -13.07 6.48
CA PHE A 369 -1.08 -13.02 5.07
C PHE A 369 -1.72 -14.15 4.28
N THR A 370 -2.09 -13.84 3.05
CA THR A 370 -2.47 -14.83 2.04
C THR A 370 -1.58 -14.63 0.83
N LYS A 371 -0.95 -15.70 0.35
CA LYS A 371 -0.21 -15.72 -0.90
C LYS A 371 -1.09 -16.30 -2.00
N TYR A 372 -1.17 -15.62 -3.12
CA TYR A 372 -1.84 -16.06 -4.32
C TYR A 372 -0.80 -16.33 -5.39
N GLU A 373 -0.66 -17.59 -5.79
CA GLU A 373 0.36 -18.02 -6.74
C GLU A 373 -0.18 -18.09 -8.16
N THR A 374 0.69 -17.81 -9.13
CA THR A 374 0.47 -18.11 -10.54
C THR A 374 0.39 -19.62 -10.74
N ARG A 375 -0.14 -20.07 -11.89
CA ARG A 375 -0.15 -21.50 -12.26
C ARG A 375 1.12 -21.90 -12.94
#